data_f68c37e28e1e2634ea97d7c60b048f9c
#
_entry.id   f68c37e28e1e2634ea97d7c60b048f9c
#
_cell.length_a   1.000
_cell.length_b   1.000
_cell.length_c   1.000
_cell.angle_alpha   90.00
_cell.angle_beta   90.00
_cell.angle_gamma   90.00
#
_symmetry.space_group_name_H-M   'P 1'
#
loop_
_entity.id
_entity.type
_entity.pdbx_description
1 polymer ?
#
loop_
_entity_poly.entity_id
_entity_poly.type
_entity_poly.pdbx_seq_one_letter_code
_entity_poly.pdbx_strand_id
1 'polypeptide(L)'
;MAAALRTDDFRRAIQRSLDEAQGQGKEFLVVTSGDLHRRLGGYPGPDHRMPACCGAMRSLMRDGDKWIAGPEKGNGASLTIRYHLPRP
;
A
#
# COMPACT_ATOMS: atom_id res chain seq x y z
N MET A 1 9.96 -21.02 -8.93
CA MET A 1 10.04 -20.69 -7.50
C MET A 1 9.75 -19.21 -7.30
N ALA A 2 8.74 -18.89 -6.52
CA ALA A 2 8.37 -17.50 -6.32
C ALA A 2 9.37 -16.83 -5.37
N ALA A 3 9.91 -15.69 -5.76
CA ALA A 3 10.74 -14.89 -4.88
C ALA A 3 9.87 -14.27 -3.79
N ALA A 4 10.44 -14.03 -2.60
CA ALA A 4 9.74 -13.32 -1.55
C ALA A 4 9.45 -11.90 -2.01
N LEU A 5 8.27 -11.38 -1.64
CA LEU A 5 7.89 -10.02 -1.95
C LEU A 5 8.82 -9.03 -1.25
N ARG A 6 9.18 -7.97 -1.96
CA ARG A 6 10.05 -6.92 -1.46
C ARG A 6 9.27 -5.60 -1.39
N THR A 7 9.84 -4.64 -0.69
CA THR A 7 9.25 -3.31 -0.58
C THR A 7 8.91 -2.72 -1.95
N ASP A 8 9.80 -2.87 -2.93
CA ASP A 8 9.57 -2.35 -4.28
C ASP A 8 8.39 -3.02 -4.99
N ASP A 9 8.13 -4.30 -4.70
CA ASP A 9 6.98 -4.99 -5.29
C ASP A 9 5.68 -4.34 -4.80
N PHE A 10 5.63 -4.00 -3.52
CA PHE A 10 4.47 -3.30 -2.95
C PHE A 10 4.35 -1.88 -3.49
N ARG A 11 5.48 -1.17 -3.63
CA ARG A 11 5.47 0.18 -4.21
C ARG A 11 4.93 0.18 -5.63
N ARG A 12 5.37 -0.77 -6.45
CA ARG A 12 4.90 -0.87 -7.84
C ARG A 12 3.41 -1.17 -7.91
N ALA A 13 2.94 -2.04 -7.04
CA ALA A 13 1.51 -2.37 -6.99
C ALA A 13 0.68 -1.15 -6.59
N ILE A 14 1.13 -0.40 -5.59
CA ILE A 14 0.44 0.83 -5.17
C ILE A 14 0.47 1.87 -6.30
N GLN A 15 1.63 2.07 -6.91
CA GLN A 15 1.78 3.05 -7.99
C GLN A 15 0.87 2.73 -9.17
N ARG A 16 0.76 1.45 -9.52
CA ARG A 16 -0.15 1.01 -10.57
C ARG A 16 -1.59 1.32 -10.22
N SER A 17 -1.98 1.08 -8.97
CA SER A 17 -3.34 1.40 -8.50
C SER A 17 -3.59 2.89 -8.49
N LEU A 18 -2.59 3.70 -8.14
CA LEU A 18 -2.68 5.16 -8.17
C LEU A 18 -2.87 5.66 -9.60
N ASP A 19 -2.07 5.14 -10.52
CA ASP A 19 -2.15 5.52 -11.95
C ASP A 19 -3.53 5.18 -12.52
N GLU A 20 -4.03 4.01 -12.19
CA GLU A 20 -5.35 3.57 -12.63
C GLU A 20 -6.46 4.44 -12.06
N ALA A 21 -6.42 4.73 -10.76
CA ALA A 21 -7.42 5.58 -10.11
C ALA A 21 -7.38 7.00 -10.68
N GLN A 22 -6.18 7.53 -10.90
CA GLN A 22 -6.02 8.86 -11.49
C GLN A 22 -6.57 8.90 -12.91
N GLY A 23 -6.32 7.86 -13.69
CA GLY A 23 -6.87 7.73 -15.04
C GLY A 23 -8.40 7.66 -15.07
N GLN A 24 -9.01 7.22 -13.98
CA GLN A 24 -10.46 7.17 -13.83
C GLN A 24 -11.03 8.47 -13.28
N GLY A 25 -10.19 9.49 -13.04
CA GLY A 25 -10.65 10.77 -12.52
C GLY A 25 -10.96 10.79 -11.03
N LYS A 26 -10.46 9.82 -10.27
CA LYS A 26 -10.69 9.77 -8.83
C LYS A 26 -9.87 10.83 -8.11
N GLU A 27 -10.40 11.32 -7.00
CA GLU A 27 -9.75 12.35 -6.20
C GLU A 27 -8.83 11.78 -5.12
N PHE A 28 -8.98 10.50 -4.81
CA PHE A 28 -8.14 9.81 -3.84
C PHE A 28 -8.21 8.30 -4.05
N LEU A 29 -7.24 7.61 -3.48
CA LEU A 29 -7.19 6.14 -3.42
C LEU A 29 -6.93 5.72 -1.98
N VAL A 30 -7.76 4.83 -1.46
CA VAL A 30 -7.59 4.27 -0.12
C VAL A 30 -6.98 2.88 -0.24
N VAL A 31 -5.87 2.66 0.47
CA VAL A 31 -5.16 1.38 0.47
C VAL A 31 -5.05 0.88 1.90
N THR A 32 -5.44 -0.37 2.13
CA THR A 32 -5.25 -1.05 3.40
C THR A 32 -4.18 -2.12 3.22
N SER A 33 -3.21 -2.17 4.13
CA SER A 33 -2.03 -3.04 4.00
C SER A 33 -2.39 -4.52 3.87
N GLY A 34 -3.33 -5.01 4.67
CA GLY A 34 -3.76 -6.40 4.61
C GLY A 34 -4.34 -6.77 3.25
N ASP A 35 -5.17 -5.90 2.70
CA ASP A 35 -5.79 -6.12 1.39
C ASP A 35 -4.75 -6.10 0.28
N LEU A 36 -3.83 -5.15 0.34
CA LEU A 36 -2.75 -5.05 -0.65
C LEU A 36 -1.88 -6.31 -0.63
N HIS A 37 -1.46 -6.73 0.56
CA HIS A 37 -0.60 -7.91 0.69
C HIS A 37 -1.33 -9.17 0.24
N ARG A 38 -2.61 -9.30 0.56
CA ARG A 38 -3.42 -10.45 0.14
C ARG A 38 -3.52 -10.53 -1.38
N ARG A 39 -3.67 -9.40 -2.05
CA ARG A 39 -3.74 -9.36 -3.53
C ARG A 39 -2.42 -9.78 -4.16
N LEU A 40 -1.30 -9.44 -3.55
CA LEU A 40 0.02 -9.82 -4.06
C LEU A 40 0.43 -11.23 -3.66
N GLY A 41 -0.27 -11.82 -2.68
CA GLY A 41 -0.01 -13.17 -2.21
C GLY A 41 0.83 -13.20 -0.94
N GLY A 42 0.85 -14.35 -0.28
CA GLY A 42 1.67 -14.56 0.91
C GLY A 42 1.06 -14.10 2.21
N TYR A 43 -0.12 -13.50 2.19
CA TYR A 43 -0.81 -13.07 3.39
C TYR A 43 -2.28 -13.54 3.35
N PRO A 44 -2.81 -14.10 4.43
CA PRO A 44 -2.07 -14.50 5.62
C PRO A 44 -1.21 -15.74 5.39
N GLY A 45 -0.08 -15.80 6.05
CA GLY A 45 0.81 -16.94 5.92
C GLY A 45 2.09 -16.77 6.70
N PRO A 46 2.88 -17.85 6.88
CA PRO A 46 4.08 -17.80 7.72
C PRO A 46 5.20 -16.93 7.14
N ASP A 47 5.20 -16.69 5.83
CA ASP A 47 6.24 -15.92 5.15
C ASP A 47 5.75 -14.55 4.73
N HIS A 48 4.76 -13.98 5.43
CA HIS A 48 4.25 -12.66 5.09
C HIS A 48 5.34 -11.59 5.22
N ARG A 49 5.20 -10.54 4.44
CA ARG A 49 6.12 -9.41 4.41
C ARG A 49 5.41 -8.11 4.81
N MET A 50 4.64 -8.18 5.88
CA MET A 50 3.87 -7.03 6.34
C MET A 50 4.75 -5.80 6.64
N PRO A 51 5.94 -5.93 7.25
CA PRO A 51 6.82 -4.78 7.41
C PRO A 51 7.18 -4.10 6.09
N ALA A 52 7.49 -4.87 5.05
CA ALA A 52 7.80 -4.33 3.73
C ALA A 52 6.58 -3.66 3.10
N CYS A 53 5.41 -4.27 3.26
CA CYS A 53 4.15 -3.72 2.76
C CYS A 53 3.84 -2.37 3.39
N CYS A 54 3.86 -2.29 4.72
CA CYS A 54 3.59 -1.05 5.44
C CYS A 54 4.66 0.01 5.15
N GLY A 55 5.93 -0.40 5.06
CA GLY A 55 7.02 0.50 4.72
C GLY A 55 6.83 1.12 3.34
N ALA A 56 6.42 0.31 2.36
CA ALA A 56 6.12 0.81 1.02
C ALA A 56 4.98 1.83 1.04
N MET A 57 3.90 1.52 1.76
CA MET A 57 2.77 2.43 1.87
C MET A 57 3.18 3.78 2.44
N ARG A 58 3.95 3.78 3.54
CA ARG A 58 4.41 5.02 4.17
C ARG A 58 5.39 5.79 3.29
N SER A 59 6.26 5.08 2.57
CA SER A 59 7.27 5.72 1.72
C SER A 59 6.67 6.50 0.56
N LEU A 60 5.44 6.18 0.16
CA LEU A 60 4.75 6.84 -0.94
C LEU A 60 3.86 8.00 -0.49
N MET A 61 3.76 8.23 0.82
CA MET A 61 2.96 9.35 1.32
C MET A 61 3.58 10.69 0.92
N ARG A 62 2.72 11.61 0.54
CA ARG A 62 3.07 12.99 0.16
C ARG A 62 2.11 13.95 0.86
N ASP A 63 2.37 15.24 0.70
CA ASP A 63 1.46 16.27 1.22
C ASP A 63 0.05 16.03 0.67
N GLY A 64 -0.93 16.09 1.54
CA GLY A 64 -2.32 15.82 1.18
C GLY A 64 -2.76 14.40 1.45
N ASP A 65 -1.83 13.46 1.64
CA ASP A 65 -2.17 12.10 1.99
C ASP A 65 -2.51 12.00 3.48
N LYS A 66 -3.39 11.06 3.82
CA LYS A 66 -3.89 10.92 5.20
C LYS A 66 -3.73 9.50 5.70
N TRP A 67 -3.19 9.37 6.91
CA TRP A 67 -3.27 8.14 7.66
C TRP A 67 -4.71 8.03 8.22
N ILE A 68 -5.43 6.97 7.84
CA ILE A 68 -6.84 6.83 8.16
C ILE A 68 -7.06 5.89 9.34
N ALA A 69 -6.34 4.77 9.36
CA ALA A 69 -6.54 3.74 10.39
C ALA A 69 -5.29 2.89 10.52
N GLY A 70 -5.25 2.09 11.59
CA GLY A 70 -4.15 1.19 11.87
C GLY A 70 -3.07 1.84 12.72
N PRO A 71 -1.96 1.14 12.94
CA PRO A 71 -0.90 1.67 13.80
C PRO A 71 -0.20 2.84 13.13
N GLU A 72 -0.04 3.92 13.87
CA GLU A 72 0.72 5.10 13.41
C GLU A 72 2.19 4.74 13.24
N LYS A 73 2.69 3.89 14.13
CA LYS A 73 4.04 3.35 14.06
C LYS A 73 3.95 1.83 14.07
N GLY A 74 4.98 1.17 13.55
CA GLY A 74 4.99 -0.27 13.46
C GLY A 74 4.25 -0.77 12.23
N ASN A 75 3.92 -2.04 12.21
CA ASN A 75 3.39 -2.72 11.05
C ASN A 75 2.17 -3.54 11.42
N GLY A 76 1.16 -3.51 10.57
CA GLY A 76 -0.05 -4.27 10.79
C GLY A 76 -0.93 -4.29 9.56
N ALA A 77 -1.80 -5.29 9.48
CA ALA A 77 -2.69 -5.49 8.35
C ALA A 77 -3.79 -4.44 8.27
N SER A 78 -3.99 -3.67 9.33
CA SER A 78 -5.04 -2.64 9.39
C SER A 78 -4.55 -1.24 8.98
N LEU A 79 -3.25 -1.09 8.67
CA LEU A 79 -2.75 0.22 8.22
C LEU A 79 -3.49 0.65 6.96
N THR A 80 -4.12 1.81 7.03
CA THR A 80 -4.93 2.35 5.93
C THR A 80 -4.51 3.77 5.65
N ILE A 81 -4.17 4.05 4.40
CA ILE A 81 -3.72 5.38 3.95
C ILE A 81 -4.61 5.82 2.81
N ARG A 82 -5.02 7.09 2.84
CA ARG A 82 -5.75 7.73 1.74
C ARG A 82 -4.76 8.60 0.98
N TYR A 83 -4.46 8.19 -0.24
CA TYR A 83 -3.56 8.92 -1.13
C TYR A 83 -4.35 9.93 -1.94
N HIS A 84 -3.91 11.18 -1.92
CA HIS A 84 -4.57 12.26 -2.65
C HIS A 84 -4.21 12.18 -4.14
N LEU A 85 -5.18 12.46 -5.00
CA LEU A 85 -5.02 12.50 -6.45
C LEU A 85 -5.49 13.85 -6.99
N PRO A 86 -4.95 14.36 -8.09
CA PRO A 86 -3.90 13.76 -8.92
C PRO A 86 -2.52 13.87 -8.29
N ARG A 87 -1.65 12.98 -8.66
CA ARG A 87 -0.24 13.01 -8.28
C ARG A 87 0.59 13.41 -9.50
N PRO A 88 1.62 14.25 -9.29
CA PRO A 88 2.53 14.63 -10.37
C PRO A 88 3.34 13.44 -10.88
#